data_af917874066909212381cfdfb1513e34
#
_entry.id   af917874066909212381cfdfb1513e34
#
_cell.length_a   1.000
_cell.length_b   1.000
_cell.length_c   1.000
_cell.angle_alpha   90.00
_cell.angle_beta   90.00
_cell.angle_gamma   90.00
#
_symmetry.space_group_name_H-M   'P 1'
#
loop_
_entity.id
_entity.type
_entity.pdbx_description
1 polymer ?
#
loop_
_entity_poly.entity_id
_entity_poly.type
_entity_poly.pdbx_seq_one_letter_code
_entity_poly.pdbx_strand_id
1 'polypeptide(L)'
;MIDVKQATGIAMVYLMDLLKGASDVTLEEVELSDDDKFWYITLSALVPAQVQPTSVLQSQMNMTAVAELFKPETHRVYKVLAINADSGSVKNMKIRKTE
;
A
#
# COMPACT_ATOMS: atom_id res chain seq x y z
N MET A 1 0.05 0.96 -26.17
CA MET A 1 0.54 0.39 -24.90
C MET A 1 1.08 1.50 -24.03
N ILE A 2 0.69 1.53 -22.77
CA ILE A 2 1.26 2.52 -21.83
C ILE A 2 2.70 2.11 -21.48
N ASP A 3 3.52 3.11 -21.16
CA ASP A 3 4.90 2.83 -20.76
C ASP A 3 4.99 2.51 -19.26
N VAL A 4 6.18 2.11 -18.82
CA VAL A 4 6.42 1.73 -17.43
C VAL A 4 6.20 2.89 -16.48
N LYS A 5 6.51 4.11 -16.89
CA LYS A 5 6.35 5.30 -16.08
C LYS A 5 4.87 5.61 -15.85
N GLN A 6 4.06 5.49 -16.89
CA GLN A 6 2.61 5.65 -16.80
C GLN A 6 2.00 4.57 -15.90
N ALA A 7 2.40 3.32 -16.09
CA ALA A 7 1.92 2.20 -15.28
C ALA A 7 2.26 2.40 -13.80
N THR A 8 3.48 2.83 -13.51
CA THR A 8 3.92 3.11 -12.13
C THR A 8 3.10 4.22 -11.48
N GLY A 9 2.86 5.29 -12.23
CA GLY A 9 2.04 6.40 -11.75
C GLY A 9 0.61 5.97 -11.41
N ILE A 10 0.01 5.17 -12.27
CA ILE A 10 -1.34 4.62 -12.05
C ILE A 10 -1.34 3.75 -10.79
N ALA A 11 -0.33 2.90 -10.64
CA ALA A 11 -0.23 2.01 -9.48
C ALA A 11 -0.10 2.79 -8.18
N MET A 12 0.71 3.86 -8.17
CA MET A 12 0.90 4.69 -6.98
C MET A 12 -0.39 5.40 -6.55
N VAL A 13 -1.12 5.96 -7.50
CA VAL A 13 -2.39 6.63 -7.21
C VAL A 13 -3.40 5.63 -6.66
N TYR A 14 -3.48 4.46 -7.26
CA TYR A 14 -4.39 3.41 -6.81
C TYR A 14 -4.08 2.96 -5.38
N LEU A 15 -2.79 2.72 -5.11
CA LEU A 15 -2.34 2.30 -3.77
C LEU A 15 -2.69 3.36 -2.72
N MET A 16 -2.41 4.63 -3.01
CA MET A 16 -2.65 5.73 -2.07
C MET A 16 -4.13 5.93 -1.80
N ASP A 17 -4.98 5.68 -2.80
CA ASP A 17 -6.43 5.75 -2.62
C ASP A 17 -6.96 4.65 -1.71
N LEU A 18 -6.41 3.45 -1.84
CA LEU A 18 -6.90 2.29 -1.07
C LEU A 18 -6.30 2.18 0.32
N LEU A 19 -5.02 2.53 0.46
CA LEU A 19 -4.32 2.44 1.74
C LEU A 19 -4.24 3.82 2.37
N LYS A 20 -5.28 4.19 3.10
CA LYS A 20 -5.33 5.48 3.79
C LYS A 20 -4.25 5.56 4.86
N GLY A 21 -3.58 6.68 4.92
CA GLY A 21 -2.47 6.88 5.84
C GLY A 21 -1.15 6.31 5.36
N ALA A 22 -1.11 5.74 4.15
CA ALA A 22 0.14 5.26 3.58
C ALA A 22 1.08 6.42 3.28
N SER A 23 2.36 6.22 3.57
CA SER A 23 3.41 7.19 3.31
C SER A 23 4.64 6.48 2.77
N ASP A 24 5.60 7.25 2.29
CA ASP A 24 6.87 6.72 1.78
C ASP A 24 6.64 5.58 0.77
N VAL A 25 5.79 5.85 -0.21
CA VAL A 25 5.48 4.90 -1.28
C VAL A 25 6.69 4.77 -2.19
N THR A 26 7.21 3.56 -2.32
CA THR A 26 8.45 3.28 -3.04
C THR A 26 8.22 2.21 -4.09
N LEU A 27 8.76 2.44 -5.28
CA LEU A 27 8.76 1.44 -6.34
C LEU A 27 9.86 0.41 -6.05
N GLU A 28 9.45 -0.85 -5.89
CA GLU A 28 10.39 -1.94 -5.57
C GLU A 28 10.75 -2.76 -6.81
N GLU A 29 9.77 -3.06 -7.65
CA GLU A 29 9.97 -3.95 -8.78
C GLU A 29 8.97 -3.64 -9.88
N VAL A 30 9.39 -3.80 -11.12
CA VAL A 30 8.53 -3.68 -12.30
C VAL A 30 8.80 -4.87 -13.20
N GLU A 31 7.74 -5.50 -13.66
CA GLU A 31 7.84 -6.61 -14.60
C GLU A 31 6.70 -6.53 -15.62
N LEU A 32 7.04 -6.74 -16.88
CA LEU A 32 6.02 -6.89 -17.93
C LEU A 32 5.73 -8.39 -18.08
N SER A 33 4.44 -8.73 -18.15
CA SER A 33 4.06 -10.13 -18.29
C SER A 33 4.57 -10.72 -19.61
N ASP A 34 4.70 -12.05 -19.66
CA ASP A 34 5.25 -12.75 -20.83
C ASP A 34 4.43 -12.51 -22.10
N ASP A 35 3.12 -12.27 -21.94
CA ASP A 35 2.22 -11.98 -23.06
C ASP A 35 2.10 -10.49 -23.38
N ASP A 36 2.87 -9.64 -22.70
CA ASP A 36 2.88 -8.18 -22.85
C ASP A 36 1.53 -7.50 -22.55
N LYS A 37 0.65 -8.18 -21.83
CA LYS A 37 -0.69 -7.65 -21.52
C LYS A 37 -0.76 -6.87 -20.22
N PHE A 38 0.13 -7.14 -19.29
CA PHE A 38 0.09 -6.54 -17.95
C PHE A 38 1.45 -6.09 -17.48
N TRP A 39 1.45 -4.92 -16.83
CA TRP A 39 2.57 -4.48 -16.01
C TRP A 39 2.33 -4.93 -14.59
N TYR A 40 3.28 -5.64 -14.00
CA TYR A 40 3.26 -5.99 -12.59
C TYR A 40 4.15 -5.01 -11.85
N ILE A 41 3.52 -4.13 -11.07
CA ILE A 41 4.21 -3.08 -10.34
C ILE A 41 4.20 -3.43 -8.87
N THR A 42 5.38 -3.64 -8.30
CA THR A 42 5.51 -3.90 -6.85
C THR A 42 5.86 -2.59 -6.17
N LEU A 43 4.99 -2.17 -5.27
CA LEU A 43 5.17 -0.98 -4.45
C LEU A 43 5.24 -1.36 -2.99
N SER A 44 6.02 -0.59 -2.23
CA SER A 44 6.00 -0.67 -0.78
C SER A 44 5.55 0.66 -0.21
N ALA A 45 4.96 0.62 0.96
CA ALA A 45 4.52 1.82 1.66
C ALA A 45 4.55 1.59 3.15
N LEU A 46 4.75 2.67 3.89
CA LEU A 46 4.59 2.65 5.35
C LEU A 46 3.12 2.90 5.66
N VAL A 47 2.53 2.00 6.42
CA VAL A 47 1.14 2.15 6.87
C VAL A 47 1.11 2.13 8.39
N PRO A 48 0.19 2.90 9.01
CA PRO A 48 0.04 2.85 10.46
C PRO A 48 -0.40 1.45 10.88
N ALA A 49 0.23 0.93 11.92
CA ALA A 49 -0.27 -0.28 12.55
C ALA A 49 -1.63 0.05 13.16
N GLN A 50 -2.66 -0.69 12.76
CA GLN A 50 -3.97 -0.53 13.36
C GLN A 50 -3.97 -1.17 14.75
N VAL A 51 -3.63 -0.36 15.75
CA VAL A 51 -3.96 -0.73 17.10
C VAL A 51 -5.41 -0.31 17.28
N GLN A 52 -6.33 -1.27 17.36
CA GLN A 52 -7.68 -0.97 17.79
C GLN A 52 -7.70 -1.02 19.30
N PRO A 53 -7.63 0.12 19.99
CA PRO A 53 -7.88 0.11 21.42
C PRO A 53 -9.33 -0.28 21.63
N THR A 54 -9.55 -1.26 22.50
CA THR A 54 -10.92 -1.59 22.87
C THR A 54 -11.56 -0.35 23.48
N SER A 55 -12.82 -0.13 23.20
CA SER A 55 -13.55 1.05 23.69
C SER A 55 -13.52 1.17 25.22
N VAL A 56 -13.33 0.08 25.93
CA VAL A 56 -13.23 0.04 27.39
C VAL A 56 -11.93 0.71 27.86
N LEU A 57 -10.82 0.51 27.15
CA LEU A 57 -9.55 1.15 27.46
C LEU A 57 -9.63 2.66 27.26
N GLN A 58 -10.33 3.11 26.24
CA GLN A 58 -10.47 4.52 25.92
C GLN A 58 -11.25 5.29 26.99
N SER A 59 -12.23 4.66 27.62
CA SER A 59 -13.06 5.31 28.62
C SER A 59 -12.44 5.36 30.00
N GLN A 60 -11.43 4.54 30.29
CA GLN A 60 -10.80 4.41 31.62
C GLN A 60 -9.44 5.06 31.74
N MET A 61 -8.80 5.40 30.63
CA MET A 61 -7.44 5.94 30.65
C MET A 61 -7.41 7.36 30.10
N ASN A 62 -6.51 8.16 30.67
CA ASN A 62 -6.22 9.47 30.15
C ASN A 62 -5.70 9.34 28.72
N MET A 63 -6.30 10.07 27.79
CA MET A 63 -5.95 9.99 26.37
C MET A 63 -4.48 10.33 26.09
N THR A 64 -3.88 11.22 26.88
CA THR A 64 -2.47 11.58 26.73
C THR A 64 -1.57 10.40 27.09
N ALA A 65 -1.89 9.69 28.18
CA ALA A 65 -1.13 8.51 28.58
C ALA A 65 -1.28 7.37 27.59
N VAL A 66 -2.49 7.21 27.02
CA VAL A 66 -2.75 6.20 25.99
C VAL A 66 -1.97 6.51 24.72
N ALA A 67 -1.90 7.76 24.32
CA ALA A 67 -1.15 8.17 23.13
C ALA A 67 0.36 7.91 23.27
N GLU A 68 0.90 8.03 24.48
CA GLU A 68 2.31 7.72 24.72
C GLU A 68 2.60 6.23 24.75
N LEU A 69 1.68 5.43 25.28
CA LEU A 69 1.82 3.98 25.34
C LEU A 69 1.60 3.29 24.00
N PHE A 70 0.75 3.89 23.16
CA PHE A 70 0.37 3.31 21.86
C PHE A 70 0.73 4.28 20.75
N LYS A 71 2.01 4.69 20.70
CA LYS A 71 2.49 5.42 19.53
C LYS A 71 2.22 4.57 18.29
N PRO A 72 1.55 5.14 17.27
CA PRO A 72 1.28 4.36 16.07
C PRO A 72 2.60 3.91 15.47
N GLU A 73 2.87 2.63 15.58
CA GLU A 73 3.98 2.05 14.87
C GLU A 73 3.60 1.96 13.41
N THR A 74 4.51 2.33 12.54
CA THR A 74 4.36 2.12 11.12
C THR A 74 5.05 0.82 10.74
N HIS A 75 4.49 0.10 9.79
CA HIS A 75 5.17 -1.04 9.21
C HIS A 75 5.09 -0.94 7.70
N ARG A 76 6.08 -1.53 7.02
CA ARG A 76 6.12 -1.50 5.57
C ARG A 76 5.36 -2.69 5.01
N VAL A 77 4.47 -2.39 4.08
CA VAL A 77 3.71 -3.41 3.34
C VAL A 77 4.14 -3.40 1.88
N TYR A 78 4.04 -4.55 1.25
CA TYR A 78 4.40 -4.73 -0.16
C TYR A 78 3.16 -5.20 -0.91
N LYS A 79 2.88 -4.53 -2.02
CA LYS A 79 1.72 -4.83 -2.86
C LYS A 79 2.15 -4.96 -4.31
N VAL A 80 1.61 -5.94 -4.99
CA VAL A 80 1.82 -6.11 -6.43
C VAL A 80 0.52 -5.71 -7.14
N LEU A 81 0.62 -4.76 -8.05
CA LEU A 81 -0.51 -4.29 -8.84
C LEU A 81 -0.36 -4.75 -10.27
N ALA A 82 -1.40 -5.34 -10.83
CA ALA A 82 -1.46 -5.70 -12.23
C ALA A 82 -2.19 -4.61 -12.99
N ILE A 83 -1.47 -3.93 -13.88
CA ILE A 83 -1.98 -2.81 -14.67
C ILE A 83 -2.08 -3.27 -16.12
N ASN A 84 -3.27 -3.12 -16.72
CA ASN A 84 -3.44 -3.46 -18.13
C ASN A 84 -2.52 -2.58 -18.99
N ALA A 85 -1.67 -3.22 -19.79
CA ALA A 85 -0.67 -2.51 -20.57
C ALA A 85 -1.27 -1.65 -21.69
N ASP A 86 -2.45 -1.97 -22.16
CA ASP A 86 -3.12 -1.20 -23.21
C ASP A 86 -3.98 -0.07 -22.64
N SER A 87 -4.84 -0.39 -21.69
CA SER A 87 -5.82 0.58 -21.16
C SER A 87 -5.34 1.36 -19.94
N GLY A 88 -4.37 0.84 -19.23
CA GLY A 88 -3.95 1.41 -17.95
C GLY A 88 -4.86 1.08 -16.79
N SER A 89 -5.88 0.25 -16.99
CA SER A 89 -6.78 -0.12 -15.91
C SER A 89 -6.10 -1.07 -14.93
N VAL A 90 -6.42 -0.90 -13.64
CA VAL A 90 -5.91 -1.79 -12.60
C VAL A 90 -6.75 -3.05 -12.56
N LYS A 91 -6.12 -4.19 -12.79
CA LYS A 91 -6.79 -5.48 -12.72
C LYS A 91 -6.96 -5.95 -11.28
N ASN A 92 -5.89 -5.88 -10.50
CA ASN A 92 -5.92 -6.28 -9.10
C ASN A 92 -4.72 -5.71 -8.36
N MET A 93 -4.80 -5.80 -7.04
CA MET A 93 -3.69 -5.50 -6.14
C MET A 93 -3.58 -6.65 -5.15
N LYS A 94 -2.42 -7.28 -5.09
CA LYS A 94 -2.18 -8.44 -4.24
C LYS A 94 -1.11 -8.15 -3.21
N ILE A 95 -1.21 -8.81 -2.09
CA ILE A 95 -0.18 -8.75 -1.05
C ILE A 95 1.01 -9.57 -1.53
N ARG A 96 2.20 -8.96 -1.51
CA ARG A 96 3.44 -9.70 -1.72
C ARG A 96 3.96 -10.15 -0.36
N LYS A 97 4.12 -11.45 -0.20
CA LYS A 97 4.72 -11.99 1.01
C LYS A 97 6.23 -11.82 0.92
N THR A 98 6.77 -11.08 1.87
CA THR A 98 8.21 -11.01 2.08
C THR A 98 8.61 -12.08 3.07
N GLU A 99 9.49 -12.93 2.67
CA GLU A 99 10.14 -13.87 3.58
C GLU A 99 11.54 -13.39 3.92
#